data_579369f2ff9f05eb6ebc4a84e25eabfb
#
_entry.id   579369f2ff9f05eb6ebc4a84e25eabfb
#
_cell.length_a   1.000
_cell.length_b   1.000
_cell.length_c   1.000
_cell.angle_alpha   90.00
_cell.angle_beta   90.00
_cell.angle_gamma   90.00
#
_symmetry.space_group_name_H-M   'P 1'
#
loop_
_entity.id
_entity.type
_entity.pdbx_description
1 polymer ?
#
loop_
_entity_poly.entity_id
_entity_poly.type
_entity_poly.pdbx_seq_one_letter_code
_entity_poly.pdbx_strand_id
1 'polypeptide(L)'
;MTCDTLNDTKICTACKEEVKLSLFAVNKSTKDGLQYACKSCDNFRSAIRRLVKGDEVRAYSRKYQTKRRKEDSYRLQMLLNSSKHRASNKGREHTLTVQDIKDLWPEDNKCPVFGFEFEWNSAGFRETSPSLDRIDSTKGYTKDNVQVISWKANRIKAHATMEELFTVAQYMKDRGQVWHNT
;
A
#
# COMPACT_ATOMS: atom_id res chain seq x y z
N MET A 1 30.93 -42.79 -8.43
CA MET A 1 30.70 -42.24 -9.79
C MET A 1 30.31 -40.79 -9.60
N THR A 2 31.27 -39.89 -9.66
CA THR A 2 31.07 -38.45 -9.54
C THR A 2 30.62 -37.95 -10.90
N CYS A 3 29.37 -37.45 -10.96
CA CYS A 3 28.82 -36.85 -12.15
C CYS A 3 29.38 -35.41 -12.25
N ASP A 4 30.36 -35.23 -13.15
CA ASP A 4 30.92 -33.92 -13.53
C ASP A 4 29.86 -33.14 -14.34
N THR A 5 29.05 -32.34 -13.65
CA THR A 5 28.14 -31.36 -14.27
C THR A 5 28.80 -29.99 -14.42
N LEU A 6 30.08 -29.96 -14.86
CA LEU A 6 30.90 -28.75 -14.76
C LEU A 6 30.92 -27.87 -16.02
N ASN A 7 30.14 -28.18 -17.09
CA ASN A 7 30.21 -27.39 -18.32
C ASN A 7 28.89 -27.21 -19.07
N ASP A 8 27.78 -27.08 -18.37
CA ASP A 8 26.52 -26.71 -19.03
C ASP A 8 26.49 -25.21 -19.30
N THR A 9 26.86 -24.84 -20.51
CA THR A 9 26.89 -23.47 -21.01
C THR A 9 25.92 -23.29 -22.18
N LYS A 10 25.58 -22.04 -22.47
CA LYS A 10 24.73 -21.62 -23.59
C LYS A 10 25.23 -20.30 -24.14
N ILE A 11 25.17 -20.13 -25.46
CA ILE A 11 25.52 -18.86 -26.08
C ILE A 11 24.41 -17.82 -25.79
N CYS A 12 24.79 -16.73 -25.18
CA CYS A 12 23.90 -15.58 -24.96
C CYS A 12 23.63 -14.87 -26.29
N THR A 13 22.35 -14.68 -26.64
CA THR A 13 21.98 -13.99 -27.89
C THR A 13 22.34 -12.51 -27.92
N ALA A 14 22.59 -11.91 -26.78
CA ALA A 14 22.86 -10.46 -26.63
C ALA A 14 24.38 -10.17 -26.66
N CYS A 15 25.18 -10.76 -25.76
CA CYS A 15 26.66 -10.57 -25.77
C CYS A 15 27.40 -11.53 -26.67
N LYS A 16 26.75 -12.57 -27.20
CA LYS A 16 27.36 -13.62 -28.04
C LYS A 16 28.42 -14.48 -27.34
N GLU A 17 28.51 -14.35 -26.02
CA GLU A 17 29.48 -15.13 -25.23
C GLU A 17 28.84 -16.44 -24.73
N GLU A 18 29.70 -17.41 -24.48
CA GLU A 18 29.36 -18.67 -23.85
C GLU A 18 29.22 -18.46 -22.33
N VAL A 19 28.01 -18.68 -21.77
CA VAL A 19 27.66 -18.34 -20.39
C VAL A 19 27.05 -19.57 -19.72
N LYS A 20 27.37 -19.80 -18.45
CA LYS A 20 26.80 -20.91 -17.65
C LYS A 20 25.27 -20.84 -17.62
N LEU A 21 24.58 -21.99 -17.72
CA LEU A 21 23.11 -22.07 -17.71
C LEU A 21 22.48 -21.42 -16.45
N SER A 22 23.15 -21.51 -15.30
CA SER A 22 22.72 -20.88 -14.05
C SER A 22 22.58 -19.35 -14.12
N LEU A 23 23.25 -18.73 -15.08
CA LEU A 23 23.20 -17.28 -15.33
C LEU A 23 22.10 -16.87 -16.32
N PHE A 24 21.25 -17.79 -16.75
CA PHE A 24 20.03 -17.50 -17.50
C PHE A 24 18.80 -17.54 -16.58
N ALA A 25 17.81 -16.72 -16.86
CA ALA A 25 16.55 -16.79 -16.16
C ALA A 25 15.66 -17.89 -16.75
N VAL A 26 14.81 -18.50 -15.92
CA VAL A 26 13.87 -19.54 -16.35
C VAL A 26 12.81 -18.93 -17.28
N ASN A 27 12.53 -19.61 -18.39
CA ASN A 27 11.44 -19.26 -19.31
C ASN A 27 10.75 -20.53 -19.81
N LYS A 28 9.58 -20.82 -19.29
CA LYS A 28 8.80 -22.03 -19.62
C LYS A 28 8.32 -22.08 -21.09
N SER A 29 8.41 -20.97 -21.82
CA SER A 29 7.98 -20.88 -23.23
C SER A 29 9.09 -21.22 -24.23
N THR A 30 10.32 -21.47 -23.78
CA THR A 30 11.46 -21.87 -24.60
C THR A 30 11.70 -23.36 -24.52
N LYS A 31 12.29 -23.96 -25.57
CA LYS A 31 12.54 -25.42 -25.63
C LYS A 31 13.47 -25.92 -24.52
N ASP A 32 14.43 -25.10 -24.12
CA ASP A 32 15.42 -25.43 -23.09
C ASP A 32 15.04 -24.88 -21.70
N GLY A 33 13.86 -24.25 -21.55
CA GLY A 33 13.37 -23.69 -20.28
C GLY A 33 14.08 -22.43 -19.81
N LEU A 34 14.98 -21.83 -20.63
CA LEU A 34 15.79 -20.68 -20.23
C LEU A 34 15.65 -19.51 -21.21
N GLN A 35 15.82 -18.29 -20.72
CA GLN A 35 15.86 -17.09 -21.55
C GLN A 35 16.97 -17.14 -22.58
N TYR A 36 16.78 -16.40 -23.68
CA TYR A 36 17.79 -16.32 -24.78
C TYR A 36 18.99 -15.43 -24.41
N ALA A 37 18.80 -14.45 -23.53
CA ALA A 37 19.85 -13.56 -23.04
C ALA A 37 20.22 -13.92 -21.61
N CYS A 38 21.49 -13.79 -21.23
CA CYS A 38 21.93 -13.98 -19.85
C CYS A 38 21.40 -12.88 -18.94
N LYS A 39 21.31 -13.14 -17.63
CA LYS A 39 20.80 -12.22 -16.60
C LYS A 39 21.48 -10.85 -16.63
N SER A 40 22.80 -10.81 -16.89
CA SER A 40 23.55 -9.57 -17.00
C SER A 40 23.07 -8.71 -18.18
N CYS A 41 22.94 -9.28 -19.36
CA CYS A 41 22.46 -8.59 -20.56
C CYS A 41 21.00 -8.13 -20.42
N ASP A 42 20.17 -8.94 -19.77
CA ASP A 42 18.76 -8.59 -19.56
C ASP A 42 18.61 -7.45 -18.53
N ASN A 43 19.41 -7.48 -17.47
CA ASN A 43 19.50 -6.41 -16.49
C ASN A 43 20.00 -5.10 -17.12
N PHE A 44 21.04 -5.16 -17.97
CA PHE A 44 21.54 -3.99 -18.69
C PHE A 44 20.48 -3.39 -19.63
N ARG A 45 19.81 -4.23 -20.41
CA ARG A 45 18.71 -3.81 -21.30
C ARG A 45 17.57 -3.17 -20.51
N SER A 46 17.23 -3.74 -19.36
CA SER A 46 16.20 -3.21 -18.45
C SER A 46 16.61 -1.88 -17.82
N ALA A 47 17.89 -1.70 -17.50
CA ALA A 47 18.43 -0.43 -17.00
C ALA A 47 18.35 0.67 -18.07
N ILE A 48 18.77 0.38 -19.31
CA ILE A 48 18.66 1.33 -20.43
C ILE A 48 17.20 1.70 -20.68
N ARG A 49 16.28 0.72 -20.71
CA ARG A 49 14.84 1.01 -20.88
C ARG A 49 14.30 1.93 -19.79
N ARG A 50 14.73 1.75 -18.54
CA ARG A 50 14.36 2.63 -17.42
C ARG A 50 14.92 4.04 -17.58
N LEU A 51 16.14 4.18 -18.05
CA LEU A 51 16.77 5.50 -18.31
C LEU A 51 16.08 6.24 -19.46
N VAL A 52 15.82 5.55 -20.57
CA VAL A 52 15.28 6.18 -21.79
C VAL A 52 13.78 6.48 -21.69
N LYS A 53 12.99 5.56 -21.11
CA LYS A 53 11.51 5.68 -21.07
C LYS A 53 10.93 5.85 -19.66
N GLY A 54 11.77 5.91 -18.65
CA GLY A 54 11.32 5.91 -17.26
C GLY A 54 10.43 7.09 -16.90
N ASP A 55 10.69 8.27 -17.45
CA ASP A 55 9.90 9.48 -17.16
C ASP A 55 8.54 9.44 -17.84
N GLU A 56 8.46 8.97 -19.07
CA GLU A 56 7.20 8.81 -19.81
C GLU A 56 6.30 7.78 -19.11
N VAL A 57 6.86 6.62 -18.73
CA VAL A 57 6.11 5.57 -18.01
C VAL A 57 5.64 6.08 -16.65
N ARG A 58 6.47 6.82 -15.92
CA ARG A 58 6.10 7.44 -14.65
C ARG A 58 5.00 8.48 -14.83
N ALA A 59 5.10 9.33 -15.87
CA ALA A 59 4.08 10.34 -16.18
C ALA A 59 2.74 9.70 -16.55
N TYR A 60 2.75 8.69 -17.41
CA TYR A 60 1.56 7.92 -17.76
C TYR A 60 0.94 7.26 -16.52
N SER A 61 1.75 6.58 -15.71
CA SER A 61 1.29 5.93 -14.48
C SER A 61 0.69 6.92 -13.50
N ARG A 62 1.30 8.10 -13.32
CA ARG A 62 0.74 9.17 -12.46
C ARG A 62 -0.62 9.63 -12.98
N LYS A 63 -0.74 9.91 -14.28
CA LYS A 63 -2.01 10.33 -14.90
C LYS A 63 -3.11 9.28 -14.73
N TYR A 64 -2.78 8.01 -14.99
CA TYR A 64 -3.71 6.89 -14.81
C TYR A 64 -4.16 6.72 -13.36
N GLN A 65 -3.22 6.76 -12.40
CA GLN A 65 -3.53 6.67 -10.97
C GLN A 65 -4.39 7.86 -10.50
N THR A 66 -4.10 9.07 -10.97
CA THR A 66 -4.90 10.27 -10.65
C THR A 66 -6.33 10.13 -11.14
N LYS A 67 -6.54 9.56 -12.34
CA LYS A 67 -7.89 9.29 -12.85
C LYS A 67 -8.63 8.27 -11.97
N ARG A 68 -7.99 7.14 -11.69
CA ARG A 68 -8.60 6.07 -10.88
C ARG A 68 -8.93 6.50 -9.45
N ARG A 69 -8.10 7.35 -8.85
CA ARG A 69 -8.34 7.88 -7.49
C ARG A 69 -9.61 8.72 -7.35
N LYS A 70 -10.24 9.10 -8.44
CA LYS A 70 -11.55 9.79 -8.44
C LYS A 70 -12.73 8.81 -8.38
N GLU A 71 -12.51 7.52 -8.61
CA GLU A 71 -13.53 6.50 -8.58
C GLU A 71 -13.75 6.00 -7.13
N ASP A 72 -14.99 6.04 -6.64
CA ASP A 72 -15.32 5.65 -5.26
C ASP A 72 -15.01 4.18 -4.99
N SER A 73 -15.24 3.30 -5.96
CA SER A 73 -14.87 1.88 -5.87
C SER A 73 -13.37 1.69 -5.62
N TYR A 74 -12.53 2.46 -6.31
CA TYR A 74 -11.08 2.41 -6.12
C TYR A 74 -10.65 2.95 -4.76
N ARG A 75 -11.29 4.02 -4.27
CA ARG A 75 -11.02 4.64 -2.97
C ARG A 75 -11.32 3.68 -1.82
N LEU A 76 -12.49 3.02 -1.85
CA LEU A 76 -12.86 2.01 -0.87
C LEU A 76 -11.92 0.80 -0.91
N GLN A 77 -11.51 0.36 -2.11
CA GLN A 77 -10.52 -0.71 -2.26
C GLN A 77 -9.15 -0.32 -1.69
N MET A 78 -8.74 0.95 -1.78
CA MET A 78 -7.51 1.44 -1.16
C MET A 78 -7.58 1.37 0.37
N LEU A 79 -8.70 1.78 0.99
CA LEU A 79 -8.91 1.63 2.44
C LEU A 79 -8.81 0.17 2.86
N LEU A 80 -9.49 -0.72 2.13
CA LEU A 80 -9.45 -2.16 2.37
C LEU A 80 -8.02 -2.73 2.27
N ASN A 81 -7.30 -2.38 1.21
CA ASN A 81 -5.92 -2.88 1.01
C ASN A 81 -4.97 -2.37 2.11
N SER A 82 -5.13 -1.11 2.53
CA SER A 82 -4.36 -0.53 3.62
C SER A 82 -4.62 -1.24 4.95
N SER A 83 -5.87 -1.60 5.24
CA SER A 83 -6.22 -2.36 6.44
C SER A 83 -5.69 -3.79 6.40
N LYS A 84 -5.78 -4.47 5.24
CA LYS A 84 -5.17 -5.81 5.02
C LYS A 84 -3.67 -5.80 5.29
N HIS A 85 -2.97 -4.81 4.74
CA HIS A 85 -1.51 -4.69 4.96
C HIS A 85 -1.18 -4.49 6.44
N ARG A 86 -1.92 -3.61 7.15
CA ARG A 86 -1.73 -3.39 8.59
C ARG A 86 -2.04 -4.63 9.43
N ALA A 87 -3.08 -5.39 9.05
CA ALA A 87 -3.44 -6.65 9.70
C ALA A 87 -2.34 -7.69 9.53
N SER A 88 -1.90 -7.90 8.30
CA SER A 88 -0.82 -8.86 7.96
C SER A 88 0.47 -8.56 8.73
N ASN A 89 0.90 -7.30 8.78
CA ASN A 89 2.12 -6.91 9.51
C ASN A 89 2.05 -7.14 11.03
N LYS A 90 0.86 -7.27 11.58
CA LYS A 90 0.63 -7.51 13.01
C LYS A 90 0.09 -8.92 13.33
N GLY A 91 0.00 -9.80 12.33
CA GLY A 91 -0.56 -11.15 12.48
C GLY A 91 -2.02 -11.14 12.96
N ARG A 92 -2.83 -10.15 12.53
CA ARG A 92 -4.22 -9.98 12.96
C ARG A 92 -5.20 -10.46 11.91
N GLU A 93 -6.36 -10.90 12.35
CA GLU A 93 -7.47 -11.27 11.49
C GLU A 93 -7.92 -10.09 10.61
N HIS A 94 -8.37 -10.41 9.39
CA HIS A 94 -8.95 -9.46 8.46
C HIS A 94 -10.04 -10.14 7.62
N THR A 95 -11.29 -9.84 7.92
CA THR A 95 -12.46 -10.39 7.23
C THR A 95 -13.25 -9.34 6.44
N LEU A 96 -12.87 -8.05 6.55
CA LEU A 96 -13.60 -6.96 5.87
C LEU A 96 -13.63 -7.13 4.36
N THR A 97 -14.77 -6.76 3.80
CA THR A 97 -15.03 -6.59 2.37
C THR A 97 -15.25 -5.11 2.03
N VAL A 98 -15.27 -4.77 0.75
CA VAL A 98 -15.64 -3.42 0.29
C VAL A 98 -17.09 -3.09 0.65
N GLN A 99 -17.98 -4.10 0.67
CA GLN A 99 -19.38 -3.90 1.03
C GLN A 99 -19.51 -3.54 2.51
N ASP A 100 -18.76 -4.20 3.40
CA ASP A 100 -18.78 -3.84 4.83
C ASP A 100 -18.34 -2.39 5.07
N ILE A 101 -17.34 -1.91 4.32
CA ILE A 101 -16.91 -0.52 4.41
C ILE A 101 -18.02 0.44 3.96
N LYS A 102 -18.80 0.09 2.91
CA LYS A 102 -19.94 0.88 2.48
C LYS A 102 -21.04 0.91 3.53
N ASP A 103 -21.35 -0.23 4.14
CA ASP A 103 -22.37 -0.36 5.17
C ASP A 103 -22.02 0.44 6.45
N LEU A 104 -20.72 0.55 6.74
CA LEU A 104 -20.18 1.31 7.88
C LEU A 104 -19.97 2.80 7.56
N TRP A 105 -20.18 3.23 6.32
CA TRP A 105 -19.96 4.61 5.92
C TRP A 105 -21.06 5.52 6.51
N PRO A 106 -20.69 6.65 7.15
CA PRO A 106 -21.71 7.59 7.66
C PRO A 106 -22.61 8.12 6.55
N GLU A 107 -23.94 8.08 6.78
CA GLU A 107 -24.96 8.48 5.78
C GLU A 107 -24.78 9.93 5.31
N ASP A 108 -24.40 10.82 6.23
CA ASP A 108 -24.16 12.24 5.95
C ASP A 108 -22.76 12.54 5.38
N ASN A 109 -21.96 11.50 5.10
CA ASN A 109 -20.56 11.61 4.64
C ASN A 109 -19.66 12.45 5.57
N LYS A 110 -19.97 12.51 6.87
CA LYS A 110 -19.20 13.30 7.86
C LYS A 110 -18.45 12.42 8.84
N CYS A 111 -17.33 12.96 9.32
CA CYS A 111 -16.58 12.32 10.39
C CYS A 111 -17.42 12.32 11.69
N PRO A 112 -17.76 11.17 12.28
CA PRO A 112 -18.58 11.11 13.48
C PRO A 112 -17.91 11.74 14.72
N VAL A 113 -16.59 11.95 14.68
CA VAL A 113 -15.84 12.56 15.79
C VAL A 113 -15.81 14.08 15.70
N PHE A 114 -15.60 14.65 14.51
CA PHE A 114 -15.39 16.09 14.33
C PHE A 114 -16.47 16.80 13.50
N GLY A 115 -17.39 16.07 12.88
CA GLY A 115 -18.53 16.63 12.15
C GLY A 115 -18.22 17.24 10.77
N PHE A 116 -16.96 17.31 10.35
CA PHE A 116 -16.63 17.79 9.01
C PHE A 116 -16.81 16.72 7.93
N GLU A 117 -17.05 17.14 6.69
CA GLU A 117 -17.20 16.22 5.56
C GLU A 117 -15.91 15.50 5.25
N PHE A 118 -16.02 14.23 4.83
CA PHE A 118 -14.88 13.48 4.32
C PHE A 118 -14.44 13.99 2.96
N GLU A 119 -13.14 14.24 2.83
CA GLU A 119 -12.53 14.63 1.58
C GLU A 119 -11.50 13.61 1.11
N TRP A 120 -11.68 13.16 -0.13
CA TRP A 120 -10.70 12.33 -0.80
C TRP A 120 -9.65 13.18 -1.51
N ASN A 121 -8.43 13.14 -1.03
CA ASN A 121 -7.35 13.90 -1.64
C ASN A 121 -6.51 13.05 -2.60
N SER A 122 -6.22 13.60 -3.77
CA SER A 122 -5.33 12.98 -4.77
C SER A 122 -3.85 13.05 -4.40
N ALA A 123 -3.44 13.97 -3.52
CA ALA A 123 -2.05 14.23 -3.14
C ALA A 123 -1.59 13.52 -1.86
N GLY A 124 -2.45 12.70 -1.24
CA GLY A 124 -2.13 12.00 0.00
C GLY A 124 -3.21 12.14 1.07
N PHE A 125 -2.94 11.68 2.29
CA PHE A 125 -3.88 11.79 3.41
C PHE A 125 -3.87 13.22 3.95
N ARG A 126 -5.07 13.81 4.09
CA ARG A 126 -5.31 15.05 4.84
C ARG A 126 -6.10 14.74 6.10
N GLU A 127 -6.21 15.73 6.97
CA GLU A 127 -6.96 15.62 8.23
C GLU A 127 -8.39 15.15 8.03
N THR A 128 -9.04 15.60 6.93
CA THR A 128 -10.42 15.27 6.54
C THR A 128 -10.56 13.91 5.82
N SER A 129 -9.44 13.26 5.44
CA SER A 129 -9.50 12.01 4.68
C SER A 129 -10.10 10.88 5.52
N PRO A 130 -10.98 10.04 4.94
CA PRO A 130 -11.54 8.90 5.65
C PRO A 130 -10.47 7.85 5.97
N SER A 131 -10.63 7.19 7.10
CA SER A 131 -9.73 6.15 7.61
C SER A 131 -10.52 5.04 8.30
N LEU A 132 -10.09 3.80 8.14
CA LEU A 132 -10.61 2.67 8.92
C LEU A 132 -9.88 2.61 10.25
N ASP A 133 -10.62 2.82 11.32
CA ASP A 133 -10.18 2.67 12.71
C ASP A 133 -10.74 1.39 13.30
N ARG A 134 -10.01 0.77 14.19
CA ARG A 134 -10.48 -0.36 14.99
C ARG A 134 -11.00 0.14 16.33
N ILE A 135 -12.21 -0.28 16.71
CA ILE A 135 -12.83 0.06 17.99
C ILE A 135 -11.95 -0.47 19.12
N ASP A 136 -11.64 -1.76 19.07
CA ASP A 136 -10.67 -2.43 19.94
C ASP A 136 -9.35 -2.65 19.17
N SER A 137 -8.32 -1.93 19.58
CA SER A 137 -7.00 -1.98 18.92
C SER A 137 -6.27 -3.31 19.07
N THR A 138 -6.69 -4.18 19.99
CA THR A 138 -6.11 -5.51 20.21
C THR A 138 -6.62 -6.54 19.19
N LYS A 139 -7.84 -6.35 18.68
CA LYS A 139 -8.50 -7.23 17.70
C LYS A 139 -8.12 -6.89 16.26
N GLY A 140 -8.63 -7.71 15.33
CA GLY A 140 -8.42 -7.56 13.88
C GLY A 140 -9.39 -6.57 13.22
N TYR A 141 -9.42 -6.62 11.89
CA TYR A 141 -10.33 -5.83 11.06
C TYR A 141 -11.54 -6.69 10.68
N THR A 142 -12.54 -6.70 11.54
CA THR A 142 -13.84 -7.34 11.33
C THR A 142 -14.93 -6.27 11.27
N LYS A 143 -16.09 -6.58 10.69
CA LYS A 143 -17.21 -5.61 10.56
C LYS A 143 -17.61 -5.02 11.91
N ASP A 144 -17.63 -5.84 12.95
CA ASP A 144 -18.06 -5.44 14.30
C ASP A 144 -16.99 -4.61 15.05
N ASN A 145 -15.75 -4.64 14.59
CA ASN A 145 -14.62 -3.99 15.25
C ASN A 145 -14.05 -2.81 14.45
N VAL A 146 -14.71 -2.37 13.38
CA VAL A 146 -14.21 -1.27 12.54
C VAL A 146 -15.25 -0.17 12.40
N GLN A 147 -14.77 1.05 12.38
CA GLN A 147 -15.55 2.25 12.08
C GLN A 147 -14.81 3.14 11.07
N VAL A 148 -15.58 4.00 10.37
CA VAL A 148 -15.03 5.00 9.45
C VAL A 148 -14.97 6.33 10.19
N ILE A 149 -13.76 6.81 10.42
CA ILE A 149 -13.50 8.13 11.03
C ILE A 149 -12.48 8.89 10.19
N SER A 150 -12.26 10.17 10.47
CA SER A 150 -11.22 10.92 9.76
C SER A 150 -9.81 10.46 10.14
N TRP A 151 -8.87 10.68 9.22
CA TRP A 151 -7.46 10.44 9.50
C TRP A 151 -6.96 11.23 10.72
N LYS A 152 -7.45 12.48 10.91
CA LYS A 152 -7.16 13.28 12.09
C LYS A 152 -7.60 12.58 13.37
N ALA A 153 -8.85 12.12 13.43
CA ALA A 153 -9.38 11.43 14.61
C ALA A 153 -8.60 10.14 14.89
N ASN A 154 -8.36 9.33 13.86
CA ASN A 154 -7.61 8.09 13.98
C ASN A 154 -6.16 8.33 14.43
N ARG A 155 -5.52 9.41 13.97
CA ARG A 155 -4.16 9.78 14.38
C ARG A 155 -4.12 10.26 15.83
N ILE A 156 -5.11 11.03 16.29
CA ILE A 156 -5.19 11.48 17.69
C ILE A 156 -5.43 10.28 18.60
N LYS A 157 -6.36 9.40 18.25
CA LYS A 157 -6.62 8.17 18.99
C LYS A 157 -5.39 7.26 19.04
N ALA A 158 -4.73 7.03 17.92
CA ALA A 158 -3.54 6.19 17.73
C ALA A 158 -3.52 4.92 18.60
N HIS A 159 -2.72 4.91 19.64
CA HIS A 159 -2.58 3.80 20.61
C HIS A 159 -3.04 4.20 22.02
N ALA A 160 -3.50 5.44 22.18
CA ALA A 160 -3.88 5.95 23.49
C ALA A 160 -5.15 5.27 24.00
N THR A 161 -5.17 5.01 25.30
CA THR A 161 -6.39 4.63 26.02
C THR A 161 -7.29 5.85 26.20
N MET A 162 -8.54 5.60 26.57
CA MET A 162 -9.48 6.68 26.86
C MET A 162 -8.97 7.55 28.04
N GLU A 163 -8.43 6.91 29.08
CA GLU A 163 -7.85 7.56 30.25
C GLU A 163 -6.67 8.45 29.90
N GLU A 164 -5.79 7.98 29.03
CA GLU A 164 -4.64 8.76 28.53
C GLU A 164 -5.11 9.99 27.75
N LEU A 165 -6.11 9.85 26.87
CA LEU A 165 -6.65 10.97 26.12
C LEU A 165 -7.30 12.01 27.04
N PHE A 166 -8.08 11.59 28.05
CA PHE A 166 -8.63 12.49 29.07
C PHE A 166 -7.53 13.19 29.88
N THR A 167 -6.50 12.46 30.29
CA THR A 167 -5.37 13.04 31.04
C THR A 167 -4.65 14.13 30.26
N VAL A 168 -4.39 13.88 28.95
CA VAL A 168 -3.78 14.88 28.07
C VAL A 168 -4.71 16.07 27.89
N ALA A 169 -6.00 15.85 27.63
CA ALA A 169 -6.96 16.93 27.46
C ALA A 169 -7.11 17.78 28.73
N GLN A 170 -7.14 17.16 29.91
CA GLN A 170 -7.18 17.88 31.18
C GLN A 170 -5.93 18.71 31.43
N TYR A 171 -4.73 18.13 31.19
CA TYR A 171 -3.47 18.86 31.31
C TYR A 171 -3.44 20.10 30.40
N MET A 172 -3.90 19.98 29.15
CA MET A 172 -3.97 21.11 28.21
C MET A 172 -4.92 22.19 28.70
N LYS A 173 -6.09 21.79 29.22
CA LYS A 173 -7.09 22.71 29.80
C LYS A 173 -6.53 23.48 31.02
N ASP A 174 -5.86 22.79 31.93
CA ASP A 174 -5.31 23.37 33.15
C ASP A 174 -4.15 24.36 32.86
N ARG A 175 -3.47 24.17 31.75
CA ARG A 175 -2.40 25.07 31.27
C ARG A 175 -2.91 26.24 30.45
N GLY A 176 -4.23 26.34 30.22
CA GLY A 176 -4.83 27.38 29.39
C GLY A 176 -4.34 27.37 27.96
N GLN A 177 -3.92 26.19 27.46
CA GLN A 177 -3.47 26.05 26.07
C GLN A 177 -4.66 26.23 25.13
N VAL A 178 -4.68 27.36 24.43
CA VAL A 178 -5.68 27.65 23.40
C VAL A 178 -5.04 27.33 22.04
N TRP A 179 -5.62 26.35 21.35
CA TRP A 179 -5.20 26.03 19.98
C TRP A 179 -6.04 26.89 19.02
N HIS A 180 -5.37 27.77 18.30
CA HIS A 180 -6.01 28.48 17.20
C HIS A 180 -6.04 27.55 15.98
N ASN A 181 -7.25 27.31 15.43
CA ASN A 181 -7.39 26.66 14.13
C ASN A 181 -6.82 27.63 13.08
N THR A 182 -5.61 27.34 12.57
CA THR A 182 -5.06 27.99 11.36
C THR A 182 -5.49 27.22 10.12
#